data_5d918a6d8e7e39ead8495314766a76e5
#
_entry.id   5d918a6d8e7e39ead8495314766a76e5
#
_cell.length_a   1.000
_cell.length_b   1.000
_cell.length_c   1.000
_cell.angle_alpha   90.00
_cell.angle_beta   90.00
_cell.angle_gamma   90.00
#
_symmetry.space_group_name_H-M   'P 1'
#
loop_
_entity.id
_entity.type
_entity.pdbx_description
1 polymer ?
#
loop_
_entity_poly.entity_id
_entity_poly.type
_entity_poly.pdbx_seq_one_letter_code
_entity_poly.pdbx_strand_id
1 'polypeptide(L)'
;RAEGRLGLLELTAGGTLFLDGVGELSARMQAKLLRFIQDGSFRRVGSDEDMFLDVRVMCSTQVDLSELCAKGLFRQDLYHRLNVLSLHIPPLRDCLDGLEPLVEHFIDQASRQIGCPLPGISPAAIKRLSQYHWPGNVRQLENVLFQAVSLCDGGKVQAEHIRLPDYGVRQGLSEVSLEGGLGAIIGRFEKSVLEQLYAQYPSSRQLGKRLGVSHTTIANKLRDYELGRESDPHPVDK
;
A
#
# COMPACT_ATOMS: atom_id res chain seq x y z
N ARG A 1 40.16 17.52 21.64
CA ARG A 1 38.85 17.02 22.17
C ARG A 1 37.77 17.69 21.33
N ALA A 2 37.24 17.02 20.32
CA ALA A 2 36.03 17.47 19.65
C ALA A 2 34.91 17.32 20.70
N GLU A 3 34.28 18.40 21.11
CA GLU A 3 33.04 18.39 21.87
C GLU A 3 32.02 17.68 20.98
N GLY A 4 31.73 16.41 21.32
CA GLY A 4 30.84 15.57 20.53
C GLY A 4 29.45 16.19 20.52
N ARG A 5 28.87 16.31 19.33
CA ARG A 5 27.47 16.70 19.14
C ARG A 5 26.57 15.73 19.91
N LEU A 6 25.60 16.25 20.69
CA LEU A 6 24.60 15.45 21.38
C LEU A 6 23.90 14.52 20.40
N GLY A 7 23.76 13.25 20.76
CA GLY A 7 23.02 12.27 19.98
C GLY A 7 21.51 12.49 20.07
N LEU A 8 20.76 11.95 19.08
CA LEU A 8 19.29 12.07 19.07
C LEU A 8 18.65 11.52 20.35
N LEU A 9 19.14 10.42 20.91
CA LEU A 9 18.67 9.88 22.18
C LEU A 9 18.83 10.89 23.33
N GLU A 10 19.95 11.56 23.40
CA GLU A 10 20.22 12.55 24.46
C GLU A 10 19.27 13.77 24.35
N LEU A 11 18.90 14.13 23.14
CA LEU A 11 17.93 15.22 22.88
C LEU A 11 16.51 14.85 23.31
N THR A 12 16.20 13.56 23.48
CA THR A 12 14.87 13.09 23.91
C THR A 12 14.77 12.87 25.44
N ALA A 13 15.78 13.25 26.23
CA ALA A 13 15.78 13.08 27.67
C ALA A 13 14.52 13.69 28.30
N GLY A 14 13.79 12.91 29.10
CA GLY A 14 12.52 13.31 29.72
C GLY A 14 11.35 13.47 28.75
N GLY A 15 11.51 13.10 27.47
CA GLY A 15 10.49 13.21 26.42
C GLY A 15 10.08 11.86 25.84
N THR A 16 9.67 11.89 24.56
CA THR A 16 9.23 10.71 23.81
C THR A 16 10.11 10.50 22.59
N LEU A 17 10.64 9.29 22.43
CA LEU A 17 11.33 8.82 21.25
C LEU A 17 10.35 8.03 20.38
N PHE A 18 10.13 8.47 19.14
CA PHE A 18 9.38 7.73 18.15
C PHE A 18 10.32 7.02 17.17
N LEU A 19 10.19 5.71 17.06
CA LEU A 19 10.97 4.87 16.14
C LEU A 19 10.05 4.34 15.04
N ASP A 20 10.22 4.86 13.84
CA ASP A 20 9.46 4.42 12.67
C ASP A 20 10.17 3.26 11.98
N GLY A 21 9.43 2.19 11.69
CA GLY A 21 9.92 1.03 10.96
C GLY A 21 10.81 0.07 11.80
N VAL A 22 10.47 -0.21 13.06
CA VAL A 22 11.32 -1.07 13.92
C VAL A 22 11.52 -2.49 13.38
N GLY A 23 10.62 -2.98 12.52
CA GLY A 23 10.79 -4.29 11.86
C GLY A 23 12.00 -4.38 10.93
N GLU A 24 12.56 -3.24 10.50
CA GLU A 24 13.72 -3.16 9.59
C GLU A 24 15.06 -3.09 10.33
N LEU A 25 15.05 -3.08 11.67
CA LEU A 25 16.26 -2.98 12.47
C LEU A 25 17.15 -4.21 12.29
N SER A 26 18.46 -3.98 12.10
CA SER A 26 19.43 -5.06 12.12
C SER A 26 19.50 -5.74 13.49
N ALA A 27 19.91 -7.00 13.57
CA ALA A 27 20.03 -7.76 14.83
C ALA A 27 20.87 -7.03 15.89
N ARG A 28 21.92 -6.32 15.45
CA ARG A 28 22.76 -5.48 16.34
C ARG A 28 21.98 -4.30 16.91
N MET A 29 21.13 -3.65 16.11
CA MET A 29 20.31 -2.53 16.58
C MET A 29 19.18 -3.00 17.48
N GLN A 30 18.57 -4.16 17.18
CA GLN A 30 17.57 -4.79 18.04
C GLN A 30 18.14 -5.05 19.46
N ALA A 31 19.37 -5.58 19.56
CA ALA A 31 20.02 -5.81 20.86
C ALA A 31 20.27 -4.51 21.63
N LYS A 32 20.67 -3.43 20.93
CA LYS A 32 20.88 -2.12 21.57
C LYS A 32 19.56 -1.50 22.03
N LEU A 33 18.53 -1.59 21.21
CA LEU A 33 17.19 -1.09 21.54
C LEU A 33 16.60 -1.83 22.74
N LEU A 34 16.77 -3.16 22.79
CA LEU A 34 16.33 -3.95 23.94
C LEU A 34 16.96 -3.46 25.24
N ARG A 35 18.29 -3.28 25.26
CA ARG A 35 19.00 -2.76 26.43
C ARG A 35 18.49 -1.37 26.83
N PHE A 36 18.28 -0.49 25.86
CA PHE A 36 17.74 0.84 26.11
C PHE A 36 16.33 0.82 26.71
N ILE A 37 15.44 -0.05 26.22
CA ILE A 37 14.07 -0.16 26.75
C ILE A 37 14.04 -0.82 28.13
N GLN A 38 14.98 -1.75 28.41
CA GLN A 38 15.05 -2.44 29.69
C GLN A 38 15.58 -1.55 30.81
N ASP A 39 16.71 -0.90 30.55
CA ASP A 39 17.52 -0.26 31.61
C ASP A 39 17.68 1.26 31.41
N GLY A 40 17.14 1.82 30.30
CA GLY A 40 17.39 3.22 29.91
C GLY A 40 18.83 3.48 29.48
N SER A 41 19.66 2.41 29.35
CA SER A 41 21.08 2.53 29.12
C SER A 41 21.49 2.52 27.67
N PHE A 42 22.41 3.39 27.29
CA PHE A 42 23.01 3.44 25.96
C PHE A 42 24.46 3.91 26.03
N ARG A 43 25.21 3.77 24.93
CA ARG A 43 26.58 4.28 24.79
C ARG A 43 26.70 5.17 23.57
N ARG A 44 27.44 6.25 23.69
CA ARG A 44 27.84 7.06 22.54
C ARG A 44 28.75 6.26 21.62
N VAL A 45 28.71 6.56 20.35
CA VAL A 45 29.63 5.96 19.37
C VAL A 45 31.06 6.39 19.72
N GLY A 46 31.96 5.40 19.93
CA GLY A 46 33.33 5.64 20.28
C GLY A 46 33.58 5.88 21.80
N SER A 47 32.58 5.68 22.66
CA SER A 47 32.71 5.71 24.12
C SER A 47 32.29 4.38 24.72
N ASP A 48 33.01 3.96 25.75
CA ASP A 48 32.68 2.78 26.55
C ASP A 48 31.84 3.13 27.80
N GLU A 49 31.55 4.40 28.01
CA GLU A 49 30.77 4.87 29.16
C GLU A 49 29.28 4.60 28.94
N ASP A 50 28.63 3.97 29.92
CA ASP A 50 27.19 3.80 29.97
C ASP A 50 26.51 5.10 30.41
N MET A 51 25.55 5.54 29.62
CA MET A 51 24.69 6.67 29.93
C MET A 51 23.26 6.15 30.16
N PHE A 52 22.49 6.85 31.01
CA PHE A 52 21.11 6.48 31.34
C PHE A 52 20.16 7.64 31.04
N LEU A 53 19.07 7.34 30.43
CA LEU A 53 18.02 8.31 30.09
C LEU A 53 16.64 7.73 30.42
N ASP A 54 15.78 8.57 30.95
CA ASP A 54 14.35 8.29 31.08
C ASP A 54 13.65 8.85 29.85
N VAL A 55 13.15 7.97 29.00
CA VAL A 55 12.52 8.32 27.73
C VAL A 55 11.36 7.37 27.46
N ARG A 56 10.21 7.93 27.11
CA ARG A 56 9.08 7.14 26.60
C ARG A 56 9.38 6.70 25.17
N VAL A 57 9.35 5.39 24.91
CA VAL A 57 9.56 4.85 23.55
C VAL A 57 8.22 4.51 22.90
N MET A 58 8.01 5.00 21.69
CA MET A 58 6.91 4.63 20.80
C MET A 58 7.50 4.10 19.51
N CYS A 59 6.91 3.03 18.96
CA CYS A 59 7.40 2.39 17.73
C CYS A 59 6.28 2.22 16.71
N SER A 60 6.62 2.30 15.43
CA SER A 60 5.75 1.87 14.35
C SER A 60 6.37 0.72 13.55
N THR A 61 5.54 -0.06 12.91
CA THR A 61 5.95 -1.11 11.97
C THR A 61 4.87 -1.33 10.91
N GLN A 62 5.28 -1.62 9.68
CA GLN A 62 4.38 -2.00 8.58
C GLN A 62 4.29 -3.53 8.41
N VAL A 63 5.13 -4.27 9.13
CA VAL A 63 5.20 -5.73 9.06
C VAL A 63 4.81 -6.33 10.41
N ASP A 64 4.25 -7.53 10.37
CA ASP A 64 3.95 -8.26 11.60
C ASP A 64 5.24 -8.73 12.25
N LEU A 65 5.54 -8.17 13.43
CA LEU A 65 6.73 -8.52 14.20
C LEU A 65 6.68 -9.97 14.70
N SER A 66 5.50 -10.55 14.91
CA SER A 66 5.35 -11.96 15.31
C SER A 66 5.80 -12.90 14.20
N GLU A 67 5.47 -12.57 12.94
CA GLU A 67 5.99 -13.32 11.79
C GLU A 67 7.51 -13.21 11.63
N LEU A 68 8.06 -12.00 11.88
CA LEU A 68 9.51 -11.82 11.86
C LEU A 68 10.21 -12.63 12.97
N CYS A 69 9.59 -12.73 14.15
CA CYS A 69 10.08 -13.59 15.23
C CYS A 69 10.08 -15.08 14.81
N ALA A 70 8.99 -15.55 14.20
CA ALA A 70 8.90 -16.94 13.71
C ALA A 70 9.94 -17.25 12.63
N LYS A 71 10.31 -16.26 11.82
CA LYS A 71 11.37 -16.35 10.80
C LYS A 71 12.80 -16.16 11.37
N GLY A 72 12.95 -15.90 12.65
CA GLY A 72 14.25 -15.61 13.29
C GLY A 72 14.87 -14.28 12.90
N LEU A 73 14.12 -13.36 12.26
CA LEU A 73 14.57 -12.05 11.81
C LEU A 73 14.37 -10.95 12.85
N PHE A 74 13.54 -11.21 13.86
CA PHE A 74 13.30 -10.30 14.97
C PHE A 74 13.41 -11.05 16.30
N ARG A 75 13.97 -10.39 17.33
CA ARG A 75 14.17 -10.99 18.64
C ARG A 75 12.85 -11.07 19.41
N GLN A 76 12.54 -12.21 19.98
CA GLN A 76 11.34 -12.42 20.79
C GLN A 76 11.31 -11.56 22.06
N ASP A 77 12.47 -11.42 22.72
CA ASP A 77 12.59 -10.62 23.94
C ASP A 77 12.30 -9.13 23.68
N LEU A 78 12.75 -8.58 22.56
CA LEU A 78 12.43 -7.22 22.13
C LEU A 78 10.96 -7.09 21.76
N TYR A 79 10.41 -8.04 21.03
CA TYR A 79 8.97 -8.06 20.67
C TYR A 79 8.10 -7.95 21.92
N HIS A 80 8.34 -8.77 22.94
CA HIS A 80 7.54 -8.73 24.18
C HIS A 80 7.68 -7.42 24.96
N ARG A 81 8.80 -6.73 24.83
CA ARG A 81 8.99 -5.41 25.46
C ARG A 81 8.31 -4.28 24.69
N LEU A 82 8.22 -4.38 23.36
CA LEU A 82 7.53 -3.39 22.51
C LEU A 82 6.02 -3.58 22.49
N ASN A 83 5.56 -4.83 22.49
CA ASN A 83 4.14 -5.17 22.31
C ASN A 83 3.37 -5.17 23.64
N VAL A 84 3.46 -4.10 24.41
CA VAL A 84 2.71 -3.90 25.67
C VAL A 84 1.37 -3.23 25.37
N LEU A 85 1.38 -2.18 24.54
CA LEU A 85 0.19 -1.48 24.07
C LEU A 85 0.30 -1.35 22.56
N SER A 86 -0.51 -2.11 21.84
CA SER A 86 -0.54 -2.06 20.39
C SER A 86 -1.77 -1.32 19.88
N LEU A 87 -1.55 -0.46 18.89
CA LEU A 87 -2.59 0.24 18.16
C LEU A 87 -2.51 -0.19 16.69
N HIS A 88 -3.57 -0.80 16.20
CA HIS A 88 -3.69 -1.15 14.79
C HIS A 88 -4.37 -0.03 14.03
N ILE A 89 -3.69 0.52 13.01
CA ILE A 89 -4.24 1.53 12.11
C ILE A 89 -4.68 0.80 10.84
N PRO A 90 -6.00 0.71 10.57
CA PRO A 90 -6.48 0.05 9.36
C PRO A 90 -6.09 0.84 8.11
N PRO A 91 -5.93 0.19 6.94
CA PRO A 91 -5.68 0.87 5.69
C PRO A 91 -6.89 1.68 5.24
N LEU A 92 -6.66 2.70 4.40
CA LEU A 92 -7.70 3.65 3.98
C LEU A 92 -8.90 2.96 3.30
N ARG A 93 -8.68 1.88 2.56
CA ARG A 93 -9.76 1.09 1.92
C ARG A 93 -10.75 0.47 2.90
N ASP A 94 -10.34 0.28 4.17
CA ASP A 94 -11.18 -0.29 5.23
C ASP A 94 -11.85 0.79 6.10
N CYS A 95 -11.57 2.08 5.82
CA CYS A 95 -12.05 3.25 6.57
C CYS A 95 -12.69 4.30 5.66
N LEU A 96 -13.46 3.89 4.67
CA LEU A 96 -14.03 4.80 3.66
C LEU A 96 -15.07 5.78 4.24
N ASP A 97 -15.68 5.48 5.39
CA ASP A 97 -16.60 6.40 6.08
C ASP A 97 -15.91 7.71 6.49
N GLY A 98 -14.59 7.68 6.69
CA GLY A 98 -13.76 8.85 6.98
C GLY A 98 -13.15 9.51 5.74
N LEU A 99 -13.49 9.08 4.52
CA LEU A 99 -12.86 9.56 3.30
C LEU A 99 -13.19 11.04 3.03
N GLU A 100 -14.45 11.46 3.14
CA GLU A 100 -14.87 12.83 2.83
C GLU A 100 -14.16 13.87 3.70
N PRO A 101 -14.10 13.74 5.04
CA PRO A 101 -13.34 14.66 5.88
C PRO A 101 -11.84 14.73 5.54
N LEU A 102 -11.22 13.59 5.17
CA LEU A 102 -9.83 13.56 4.72
C LEU A 102 -9.64 14.28 3.40
N VAL A 103 -10.56 14.09 2.46
CA VAL A 103 -10.54 14.78 1.16
C VAL A 103 -10.66 16.29 1.34
N GLU A 104 -11.59 16.76 2.14
CA GLU A 104 -11.75 18.19 2.45
C GLU A 104 -10.49 18.79 3.09
N HIS A 105 -9.91 18.08 4.05
CA HIS A 105 -8.67 18.47 4.71
C HIS A 105 -7.51 18.63 3.72
N PHE A 106 -7.30 17.66 2.84
CA PHE A 106 -6.19 17.69 1.89
C PHE A 106 -6.40 18.69 0.75
N ILE A 107 -7.65 18.94 0.35
CA ILE A 107 -7.96 19.99 -0.61
C ILE A 107 -7.65 21.38 0.00
N ASP A 108 -8.03 21.62 1.26
CA ASP A 108 -7.69 22.86 1.97
C ASP A 108 -6.16 23.02 2.10
N GLN A 109 -5.45 21.98 2.52
CA GLN A 109 -4.00 21.99 2.62
C GLN A 109 -3.32 22.28 1.26
N ALA A 110 -3.75 21.60 0.20
CA ALA A 110 -3.24 21.80 -1.15
C ALA A 110 -3.50 23.22 -1.64
N SER A 111 -4.70 23.75 -1.41
CA SER A 111 -5.07 25.13 -1.81
C SER A 111 -4.20 26.19 -1.15
N ARG A 112 -3.90 26.01 0.14
CA ARG A 112 -2.97 26.91 0.88
C ARG A 112 -1.55 26.82 0.34
N GLN A 113 -1.07 25.62 0.02
CA GLN A 113 0.29 25.43 -0.51
C GLN A 113 0.45 26.02 -1.92
N ILE A 114 -0.58 25.89 -2.76
CA ILE A 114 -0.58 26.40 -4.13
C ILE A 114 -0.88 27.91 -4.15
N GLY A 115 -1.57 28.43 -3.14
CA GLY A 115 -2.00 29.83 -3.08
C GLY A 115 -3.24 30.12 -3.95
N CYS A 116 -4.11 29.12 -4.14
CA CYS A 116 -5.36 29.26 -4.90
C CYS A 116 -6.58 29.31 -3.96
N PRO A 117 -7.73 29.85 -4.44
CA PRO A 117 -8.98 29.77 -3.69
C PRO A 117 -9.36 28.30 -3.43
N LEU A 118 -9.95 28.02 -2.25
CA LEU A 118 -10.38 26.70 -1.87
C LEU A 118 -11.44 26.15 -2.87
N PRO A 119 -11.14 25.15 -3.68
CA PRO A 119 -12.12 24.58 -4.58
C PRO A 119 -13.06 23.63 -3.83
N GLY A 120 -14.33 23.57 -4.25
CA GLY A 120 -15.21 22.49 -3.85
C GLY A 120 -14.80 21.16 -4.52
N ILE A 121 -15.47 20.08 -4.13
CA ILE A 121 -15.33 18.79 -4.82
C ILE A 121 -16.68 18.32 -5.35
N SER A 122 -16.70 17.67 -6.52
CA SER A 122 -17.92 17.14 -7.10
C SER A 122 -18.26 15.75 -6.53
N PRO A 123 -19.55 15.37 -6.43
CA PRO A 123 -19.95 14.02 -5.99
C PRO A 123 -19.34 12.90 -6.86
N ALA A 124 -19.16 13.17 -8.16
CA ALA A 124 -18.52 12.22 -9.07
C ALA A 124 -17.04 12.00 -8.74
N ALA A 125 -16.33 13.03 -8.30
CA ALA A 125 -14.96 12.91 -7.85
C ALA A 125 -14.86 12.11 -6.54
N ILE A 126 -15.72 12.37 -5.55
CA ILE A 126 -15.81 11.58 -4.31
C ILE A 126 -16.08 10.11 -4.62
N LYS A 127 -17.06 9.83 -5.49
CA LYS A 127 -17.36 8.46 -5.90
C LYS A 127 -16.14 7.77 -6.54
N ARG A 128 -15.39 8.47 -7.38
CA ARG A 128 -14.17 7.94 -8.00
C ARG A 128 -13.10 7.62 -6.97
N LEU A 129 -12.92 8.49 -5.96
CA LEU A 129 -11.97 8.27 -4.86
C LEU A 129 -12.37 7.09 -3.97
N SER A 130 -13.68 6.91 -3.69
CA SER A 130 -14.18 5.82 -2.84
C SER A 130 -14.06 4.44 -3.50
N GLN A 131 -14.01 4.37 -4.82
CA GLN A 131 -13.87 3.12 -5.58
C GLN A 131 -12.43 2.64 -5.73
N TYR A 132 -11.44 3.44 -5.33
CA TYR A 132 -10.03 3.09 -5.49
C TYR A 132 -9.47 2.40 -4.24
N HIS A 133 -8.57 1.44 -4.41
CA HIS A 133 -8.05 0.58 -3.32
C HIS A 133 -6.96 1.23 -2.44
N TRP A 134 -6.45 2.36 -2.82
CA TRP A 134 -5.46 3.15 -2.07
C TRP A 134 -4.25 2.35 -1.56
N PRO A 135 -3.45 1.69 -2.42
CA PRO A 135 -2.30 0.92 -1.97
C PRO A 135 -1.27 1.77 -1.21
N GLY A 136 -1.16 3.07 -1.52
CA GLY A 136 -0.32 4.03 -0.79
C GLY A 136 -1.08 4.78 0.32
N ASN A 137 -2.30 4.33 0.68
CA ASN A 137 -3.12 4.87 1.76
C ASN A 137 -3.27 6.41 1.72
N VAL A 138 -3.19 7.05 2.88
CA VAL A 138 -3.40 8.49 3.07
C VAL A 138 -2.38 9.32 2.29
N ARG A 139 -1.11 8.88 2.25
CA ARG A 139 -0.06 9.60 1.49
C ARG A 139 -0.35 9.65 -0.01
N GLN A 140 -0.91 8.58 -0.56
CA GLN A 140 -1.32 8.55 -1.96
C GLN A 140 -2.53 9.45 -2.20
N LEU A 141 -3.51 9.44 -1.31
CA LEU A 141 -4.68 10.31 -1.38
C LEU A 141 -4.27 11.78 -1.37
N GLU A 142 -3.39 12.19 -0.45
CA GLU A 142 -2.83 13.54 -0.37
C GLU A 142 -2.18 13.97 -1.71
N ASN A 143 -1.32 13.12 -2.28
CA ASN A 143 -0.66 13.42 -3.55
C ASN A 143 -1.65 13.55 -4.72
N VAL A 144 -2.65 12.67 -4.79
CA VAL A 144 -3.69 12.70 -5.84
C VAL A 144 -4.51 13.98 -5.73
N LEU A 145 -4.89 14.37 -4.52
CA LEU A 145 -5.67 15.58 -4.30
C LEU A 145 -4.85 16.86 -4.55
N PHE A 146 -3.58 16.89 -4.18
CA PHE A 146 -2.68 17.98 -4.51
C PHE A 146 -2.58 18.19 -6.03
N GLN A 147 -2.42 17.10 -6.80
CA GLN A 147 -2.44 17.17 -8.26
C GLN A 147 -3.78 17.63 -8.80
N ALA A 148 -4.89 17.13 -8.25
CA ALA A 148 -6.23 17.50 -8.69
C ALA A 148 -6.53 18.98 -8.48
N VAL A 149 -6.13 19.57 -7.34
CA VAL A 149 -6.25 21.00 -7.04
C VAL A 149 -5.36 21.83 -7.99
N SER A 150 -4.14 21.36 -8.28
CA SER A 150 -3.23 22.02 -9.24
C SER A 150 -3.77 22.05 -10.67
N LEU A 151 -4.65 21.11 -11.04
CA LEU A 151 -5.28 21.03 -12.37
C LEU A 151 -6.64 21.73 -12.42
N CYS A 152 -7.15 22.16 -11.27
CA CYS A 152 -8.46 22.79 -11.17
C CYS A 152 -8.33 24.31 -11.38
N ASP A 153 -8.94 24.83 -12.45
CA ASP A 153 -8.93 26.27 -12.78
C ASP A 153 -9.91 27.10 -11.93
N GLY A 154 -9.92 26.87 -10.59
CA GLY A 154 -10.65 27.75 -9.66
C GLY A 154 -12.16 27.49 -9.53
N GLY A 155 -12.63 26.28 -9.65
CA GLY A 155 -14.04 25.90 -9.46
C GLY A 155 -14.21 24.74 -8.50
N LYS A 156 -14.68 23.60 -9.04
CA LYS A 156 -14.81 22.33 -8.30
C LYS A 156 -13.85 21.31 -8.86
N VAL A 157 -13.19 20.55 -7.99
CA VAL A 157 -12.44 19.35 -8.39
C VAL A 157 -13.43 18.35 -8.99
N GLN A 158 -13.29 18.07 -10.28
CA GLN A 158 -14.11 17.15 -11.03
C GLN A 158 -13.44 15.77 -11.09
N ALA A 159 -14.20 14.71 -11.48
CA ALA A 159 -13.67 13.36 -11.60
C ALA A 159 -12.50 13.25 -12.61
N GLU A 160 -12.47 14.11 -13.63
CA GLU A 160 -11.39 14.18 -14.64
C GLU A 160 -10.06 14.71 -14.09
N HIS A 161 -10.10 15.55 -13.03
CA HIS A 161 -8.90 16.03 -12.34
C HIS A 161 -8.28 14.94 -11.46
N ILE A 162 -9.04 13.92 -11.06
CA ILE A 162 -8.56 12.80 -10.23
C ILE A 162 -7.78 11.82 -11.12
N ARG A 163 -6.46 11.94 -11.09
CA ARG A 163 -5.55 11.02 -11.79
C ARG A 163 -5.11 9.91 -10.85
N LEU A 164 -5.78 8.77 -10.94
CA LEU A 164 -5.43 7.60 -10.16
C LEU A 164 -4.37 6.80 -10.93
N PRO A 165 -3.22 6.48 -10.30
CA PRO A 165 -2.24 5.62 -10.93
C PRO A 165 -2.84 4.24 -11.18
N ASP A 166 -2.72 3.75 -12.40
CA ASP A 166 -3.03 2.36 -12.71
C ASP A 166 -1.83 1.50 -12.32
N TYR A 167 -1.84 0.99 -11.10
CA TYR A 167 -0.77 0.10 -10.62
C TYR A 167 -0.86 -1.31 -11.23
N GLY A 168 -1.67 -1.52 -12.26
CA GLY A 168 -1.87 -2.85 -12.85
C GLY A 168 -2.26 -3.89 -11.80
N VAL A 169 -2.83 -3.44 -10.70
CA VAL A 169 -3.12 -4.27 -9.54
C VAL A 169 -4.24 -5.21 -9.91
N ARG A 170 -3.88 -6.45 -10.18
CA ARG A 170 -4.55 -7.65 -9.69
C ARG A 170 -6.03 -7.45 -9.29
N GLN A 171 -6.80 -6.75 -10.11
CA GLN A 171 -8.26 -6.80 -10.04
C GLN A 171 -8.77 -8.24 -10.27
N GLY A 172 -7.93 -9.10 -10.85
CA GLY A 172 -8.31 -10.46 -11.16
C GLY A 172 -8.49 -11.42 -9.99
N LEU A 173 -8.00 -11.12 -8.78
CA LEU A 173 -8.15 -12.03 -7.62
C LEU A 173 -9.22 -11.60 -6.62
N SER A 174 -9.53 -10.30 -6.51
CA SER A 174 -10.59 -9.82 -5.61
C SER A 174 -12.00 -9.96 -6.18
N GLU A 175 -12.16 -10.14 -7.49
CA GLU A 175 -13.45 -10.34 -8.14
C GLU A 175 -13.82 -11.82 -8.35
N VAL A 176 -12.86 -12.74 -8.14
CA VAL A 176 -13.16 -14.17 -8.22
C VAL A 176 -13.83 -14.61 -6.92
N SER A 177 -15.15 -14.80 -6.96
CA SER A 177 -15.89 -15.39 -5.85
C SER A 177 -15.27 -16.73 -5.46
N LEU A 178 -14.91 -16.88 -4.19
CA LEU A 178 -14.38 -18.14 -3.62
C LEU A 178 -15.50 -19.11 -3.22
N GLU A 179 -16.74 -18.83 -3.59
CA GLU A 179 -17.88 -19.69 -3.33
C GLU A 179 -17.90 -20.88 -4.29
N GLY A 180 -18.23 -22.06 -3.78
CA GLY A 180 -18.34 -23.31 -4.54
C GLY A 180 -17.12 -24.23 -4.44
N GLY A 181 -17.13 -25.33 -5.20
CA GLY A 181 -16.05 -26.31 -5.18
C GLY A 181 -14.79 -25.82 -5.90
N LEU A 182 -13.65 -26.44 -5.58
CA LEU A 182 -12.32 -26.05 -6.09
C LEU A 182 -12.29 -25.91 -7.62
N GLY A 183 -12.95 -26.80 -8.37
CA GLY A 183 -13.01 -26.73 -9.82
C GLY A 183 -13.70 -25.47 -10.34
N ALA A 184 -14.78 -25.01 -9.66
CA ALA A 184 -15.51 -23.80 -10.03
C ALA A 184 -14.69 -22.54 -9.72
N ILE A 185 -13.95 -22.53 -8.60
CA ILE A 185 -13.04 -21.44 -8.21
C ILE A 185 -11.90 -21.31 -9.22
N ILE A 186 -11.24 -22.44 -9.55
CA ILE A 186 -10.16 -22.48 -10.55
C ILE A 186 -10.66 -22.01 -11.91
N GLY A 187 -11.85 -22.47 -12.34
CA GLY A 187 -12.44 -22.09 -13.61
C GLY A 187 -12.71 -20.59 -13.71
N ARG A 188 -13.26 -19.97 -12.66
CA ARG A 188 -13.46 -18.51 -12.60
C ARG A 188 -12.15 -17.73 -12.66
N PHE A 189 -11.16 -18.20 -11.90
CA PHE A 189 -9.82 -17.58 -11.92
C PHE A 189 -9.18 -17.68 -13.31
N GLU A 190 -9.22 -18.86 -13.91
CA GLU A 190 -8.68 -19.10 -15.25
C GLU A 190 -9.38 -18.22 -16.29
N LYS A 191 -10.71 -18.11 -16.24
CA LYS A 191 -11.50 -17.22 -17.09
C LYS A 191 -11.03 -15.77 -16.95
N SER A 192 -10.92 -15.26 -15.73
CA SER A 192 -10.48 -13.88 -15.47
C SER A 192 -9.08 -13.59 -16.02
N VAL A 193 -8.14 -14.54 -15.85
CA VAL A 193 -6.77 -14.42 -16.39
C VAL A 193 -6.80 -14.38 -17.93
N LEU A 194 -7.59 -15.23 -18.56
CA LEU A 194 -7.71 -15.28 -20.02
C LEU A 194 -8.36 -14.02 -20.57
N GLU A 195 -9.39 -13.48 -19.93
CA GLU A 195 -10.05 -12.21 -20.32
C GLU A 195 -9.05 -11.04 -20.31
N GLN A 196 -8.29 -10.89 -19.23
CA GLN A 196 -7.30 -9.81 -19.11
C GLN A 196 -6.18 -9.92 -20.14
N LEU A 197 -5.69 -11.14 -20.38
CA LEU A 197 -4.62 -11.36 -21.34
C LEU A 197 -5.11 -11.29 -22.78
N TYR A 198 -6.36 -11.66 -23.06
CA TYR A 198 -6.92 -11.60 -24.41
C TYR A 198 -7.01 -10.17 -24.94
N ALA A 199 -7.28 -9.19 -24.06
CA ALA A 199 -7.26 -7.77 -24.41
C ALA A 199 -5.90 -7.29 -24.93
N GLN A 200 -4.80 -7.89 -24.42
CA GLN A 200 -3.43 -7.56 -24.82
C GLN A 200 -2.89 -8.46 -25.94
N TYR A 201 -3.35 -9.70 -26.01
CA TYR A 201 -2.92 -10.72 -26.96
C TYR A 201 -4.13 -11.39 -27.63
N PRO A 202 -4.78 -10.74 -28.62
CA PRO A 202 -6.06 -11.18 -29.20
C PRO A 202 -5.95 -12.41 -30.11
N SER A 203 -4.96 -13.28 -29.89
CA SER A 203 -4.74 -14.49 -30.67
C SER A 203 -4.38 -15.68 -29.78
N SER A 204 -5.04 -16.81 -29.97
CA SER A 204 -4.75 -18.06 -29.26
C SER A 204 -3.28 -18.51 -29.40
N ARG A 205 -2.62 -18.19 -30.52
CA ARG A 205 -1.19 -18.48 -30.72
C ARG A 205 -0.30 -17.60 -29.87
N GLN A 206 -0.61 -16.30 -29.76
CA GLN A 206 0.14 -15.34 -28.94
C GLN A 206 -0.05 -15.66 -27.45
N LEU A 207 -1.28 -15.92 -27.03
CA LEU A 207 -1.60 -16.34 -25.67
C LEU A 207 -0.92 -17.66 -25.30
N GLY A 208 -0.95 -18.67 -26.19
CA GLY A 208 -0.27 -19.95 -25.98
C GLY A 208 1.24 -19.75 -25.78
N LYS A 209 1.88 -18.93 -26.59
CA LYS A 209 3.30 -18.59 -26.43
C LYS A 209 3.58 -17.85 -25.12
N ARG A 210 2.70 -16.93 -24.72
CA ARG A 210 2.84 -16.14 -23.47
C ARG A 210 2.67 -16.98 -22.22
N LEU A 211 1.73 -17.94 -22.26
CA LEU A 211 1.37 -18.81 -21.12
C LEU A 211 2.13 -20.15 -21.10
N GLY A 212 2.95 -20.43 -22.09
CA GLY A 212 3.73 -21.68 -22.17
C GLY A 212 2.86 -22.93 -22.46
N VAL A 213 1.68 -22.75 -23.07
CA VAL A 213 0.76 -23.86 -23.41
C VAL A 213 0.44 -23.89 -24.90
N SER A 214 -0.09 -25.03 -25.38
CA SER A 214 -0.40 -25.16 -26.80
C SER A 214 -1.52 -24.20 -27.23
N HIS A 215 -1.46 -23.69 -28.49
CA HIS A 215 -2.50 -22.81 -29.01
C HIS A 215 -3.87 -23.50 -29.07
N THR A 216 -3.92 -24.82 -29.25
CA THR A 216 -5.14 -25.62 -29.22
C THR A 216 -5.77 -25.66 -27.83
N THR A 217 -4.94 -25.77 -26.77
CA THR A 217 -5.41 -25.69 -25.37
C THR A 217 -6.06 -24.34 -25.09
N ILE A 218 -5.41 -23.24 -25.53
CA ILE A 218 -5.98 -21.88 -25.36
C ILE A 218 -7.26 -21.72 -26.17
N ALA A 219 -7.30 -22.18 -27.43
CA ALA A 219 -8.49 -22.06 -28.26
C ALA A 219 -9.70 -22.80 -27.67
N ASN A 220 -9.49 -23.99 -27.10
CA ASN A 220 -10.55 -24.72 -26.41
C ASN A 220 -11.02 -23.96 -25.17
N LYS A 221 -10.10 -23.46 -24.31
CA LYS A 221 -10.46 -22.70 -23.12
C LYS A 221 -11.18 -21.38 -23.44
N LEU A 222 -10.77 -20.63 -24.48
CA LEU A 222 -11.47 -19.44 -24.94
C LEU A 222 -12.90 -19.78 -25.37
N ARG A 223 -13.12 -20.89 -26.07
CA ARG A 223 -14.44 -21.37 -26.46
C ARG A 223 -15.28 -21.80 -25.25
N ASP A 224 -14.69 -22.54 -24.30
CA ASP A 224 -15.38 -23.02 -23.10
C ASP A 224 -15.83 -21.88 -22.19
N TYR A 225 -15.08 -20.79 -22.17
CA TYR A 225 -15.39 -19.58 -21.41
C TYR A 225 -16.14 -18.51 -22.22
N GLU A 226 -16.49 -18.81 -23.46
CA GLU A 226 -17.18 -17.90 -24.41
C GLU A 226 -16.44 -16.58 -24.68
N LEU A 227 -15.11 -16.61 -24.61
CA LEU A 227 -14.25 -15.46 -24.89
C LEU A 227 -13.90 -15.40 -26.39
N GLY A 228 -13.95 -14.21 -26.99
CA GLY A 228 -13.54 -14.00 -28.39
C GLY A 228 -14.67 -14.20 -29.44
N ARG A 229 -15.95 -14.12 -29.06
CA ARG A 229 -17.08 -14.23 -29.98
C ARG A 229 -17.48 -12.93 -30.69
N GLU A 230 -16.69 -11.87 -30.65
CA GLU A 230 -16.97 -10.67 -31.45
C GLU A 230 -15.97 -10.51 -32.60
N SER A 231 -16.54 -10.52 -33.82
CA SER A 231 -15.95 -10.21 -35.12
C SER A 231 -15.33 -11.36 -35.93
N ASP A 232 -16.19 -12.25 -36.46
CA ASP A 232 -16.02 -12.72 -37.85
C ASP A 232 -17.10 -12.06 -38.71
N PRO A 233 -16.80 -11.09 -39.56
CA PRO A 233 -17.72 -10.70 -40.61
C PRO A 233 -17.71 -11.81 -41.66
N HIS A 234 -18.86 -12.44 -41.89
CA HIS A 234 -19.13 -13.32 -43.01
C HIS A 234 -18.48 -12.80 -44.29
N PRO A 235 -17.73 -13.59 -45.04
CA PRO A 235 -17.50 -13.31 -46.44
C PRO A 235 -18.81 -13.56 -47.18
N VAL A 236 -19.38 -12.47 -47.70
CA VAL A 236 -20.45 -12.51 -48.67
C VAL A 236 -19.93 -13.17 -49.93
N ASP A 237 -20.61 -14.23 -50.38
CA ASP A 237 -20.47 -14.88 -51.68
C ASP A 237 -20.43 -13.88 -52.85
N LYS A 238 -19.45 -14.08 -53.70
CA LYS A 238 -19.61 -14.07 -55.18
C LYS A 238 -18.56 -14.95 -55.84
#